data_5737dd008251db9cd8ba6ed7681fa5e0
#
_entry.id   5737dd008251db9cd8ba6ed7681fa5e0
#
_cell.length_a   1.000
_cell.length_b   1.000
_cell.length_c   1.000
_cell.angle_alpha   90.00
_cell.angle_beta   90.00
_cell.angle_gamma   90.00
#
_symmetry.space_group_name_H-M   'P 1'
#
loop_
_entity.id
_entity.type
_entity.pdbx_description
1 polymer ?
#
loop_
_entity_poly.entity_id
_entity_poly.type
_entity_poly.pdbx_seq_one_letter_code
_entity_poly.pdbx_strand_id
1 'polypeptide(L)' 'MPSQSQMRSNEIVGKRLLNVQEAAEYLGLEIDTVYKKSRLRELPSVKVGRALRFDVLALRRFIDEHTIETID' A
#
# COMPACT_ATOMS: atom_id res chain seq x y z
N MET A 1 -18.85 17.92 3.89
CA MET A 1 -18.85 16.58 4.42
C MET A 1 -17.52 16.20 4.99
N PRO A 2 -17.25 16.68 6.10
CA PRO A 2 -15.98 16.37 6.73
C PRO A 2 -15.84 14.88 7.01
N SER A 3 -16.95 14.24 7.19
CA SER A 3 -16.89 12.84 7.51
C SER A 3 -16.36 12.01 6.35
N GLN A 4 -16.27 12.58 5.18
CA GLN A 4 -15.77 11.83 4.05
C GLN A 4 -14.33 11.45 4.21
N SER A 5 -13.53 12.36 4.74
CA SER A 5 -12.15 12.06 5.01
C SER A 5 -12.02 10.92 5.98
N GLN A 6 -12.81 10.98 7.02
CA GLN A 6 -12.78 9.94 8.02
C GLN A 6 -13.27 8.63 7.47
N MET A 7 -14.30 8.71 6.64
CA MET A 7 -14.81 7.49 6.03
C MET A 7 -13.75 6.86 5.15
N ARG A 8 -13.02 7.69 4.44
CA ARG A 8 -11.97 7.17 3.59
C ARG A 8 -10.88 6.48 4.40
N SER A 9 -10.53 7.04 5.54
CA SER A 9 -9.57 6.40 6.41
C SER A 9 -10.08 5.06 6.88
N ASN A 10 -11.35 5.02 7.27
CA ASN A 10 -11.95 3.77 7.70
C ASN A 10 -11.96 2.76 6.58
N GLU A 11 -12.23 3.22 5.38
CA GLU A 11 -12.24 2.33 4.24
C GLU A 11 -10.87 1.71 4.02
N ILE A 12 -9.83 2.52 4.14
CA ILE A 12 -8.48 2.01 3.97
C ILE A 12 -8.18 0.97 5.04
N VAL A 13 -8.56 1.25 6.26
CA VAL A 13 -8.32 0.32 7.35
C VAL A 13 -9.11 -0.97 7.13
N GLY A 14 -10.34 -0.85 6.63
CA GLY A 14 -11.20 -2.00 6.43
C GLY A 14 -11.00 -2.71 5.12
N LYS A 15 -10.30 -2.11 4.17
CA LYS A 15 -10.08 -2.72 2.88
C LYS A 15 -8.91 -3.67 2.92
N ARG A 16 -9.04 -4.73 2.18
CA ARG A 16 -7.91 -5.64 2.02
C ARG A 16 -7.04 -5.23 0.84
N LEU A 17 -7.65 -4.79 -0.25
CA LEU A 17 -6.91 -4.41 -1.45
C LEU A 17 -6.95 -2.91 -1.62
N LEU A 18 -5.79 -2.34 -1.82
CA LEU A 18 -5.62 -0.90 -2.00
C LEU A 18 -5.28 -0.60 -3.44
N ASN A 19 -5.73 0.55 -3.94
CA ASN A 19 -5.27 1.00 -5.24
C ASN A 19 -3.88 1.64 -5.05
N VAL A 20 -3.26 2.07 -6.16
CA VAL A 20 -1.90 2.58 -6.10
C VAL A 20 -1.81 3.84 -5.23
N GLN A 21 -2.81 4.68 -5.29
CA GLN A 21 -2.81 5.91 -4.53
C GLN A 21 -2.89 5.62 -3.03
N GLU A 22 -3.77 4.70 -2.68
CA GLU A 22 -3.92 4.29 -1.29
C GLU A 22 -2.66 3.59 -0.78
N ALA A 23 -2.05 2.78 -1.62
CA ALA A 23 -0.83 2.09 -1.25
C ALA A 23 0.30 3.09 -1.03
N ALA A 24 0.39 4.11 -1.88
CA ALA A 24 1.39 5.14 -1.73
C ALA A 24 1.23 5.86 -0.40
N GLU A 25 0.00 6.19 -0.05
CA GLU A 25 -0.27 6.82 1.24
C GLU A 25 0.10 5.90 2.38
N TYR A 26 -0.27 4.64 2.26
CA TYR A 26 -0.02 3.66 3.30
C TYR A 26 1.48 3.50 3.55
N LEU A 27 2.26 3.52 2.48
CA LEU A 27 3.71 3.31 2.58
C LEU A 27 4.49 4.60 2.74
N GLY A 28 3.83 5.75 2.57
CA GLY A 28 4.53 7.03 2.63
C GLY A 28 5.44 7.24 1.44
N LEU A 29 5.05 6.76 0.28
CA LEU A 29 5.87 6.86 -0.93
C LEU A 29 5.14 7.66 -1.99
N GLU A 30 5.89 8.10 -2.99
CA GLU A 30 5.32 8.73 -4.16
C GLU A 30 4.62 7.67 -5.01
N ILE A 31 3.58 8.09 -5.71
CA ILE A 31 2.84 7.18 -6.56
C ILE A 31 3.74 6.57 -7.63
N ASP A 32 4.58 7.39 -8.23
CA ASP A 32 5.52 6.90 -9.25
C ASP A 32 6.45 5.85 -8.68
N THR A 33 6.86 6.03 -7.45
CA THR A 33 7.74 5.07 -6.79
C THR A 33 7.04 3.74 -6.60
N VAL A 34 5.77 3.79 -6.22
CA VAL A 34 4.98 2.58 -6.02
C VAL A 34 4.85 1.82 -7.33
N TYR A 35 4.55 2.55 -8.42
CA TYR A 35 4.44 1.91 -9.73
C TYR A 35 5.77 1.26 -10.13
N LYS A 36 6.87 1.98 -9.93
CA LYS A 36 8.17 1.48 -10.32
C LYS A 36 8.53 0.23 -9.54
N LYS A 37 8.35 0.28 -8.24
CA LYS A 37 8.69 -0.86 -7.40
C LYS A 37 7.80 -2.05 -7.71
N SER A 38 6.55 -1.80 -8.02
CA SER A 38 5.64 -2.87 -8.40
C SER A 38 6.08 -3.51 -9.70
N ARG A 39 6.47 -2.70 -10.67
CA ARG A 39 6.91 -3.19 -11.97
C ARG A 39 8.17 -4.01 -11.84
N LEU A 40 9.05 -3.61 -10.94
CA LEU A 40 10.29 -4.32 -10.71
C LEU A 40 10.12 -5.51 -9.77
N ARG A 41 8.90 -5.73 -9.32
CA ARG A 41 8.57 -6.83 -8.42
C ARG A 41 9.26 -6.72 -7.08
N GLU A 42 9.59 -5.50 -6.70
CA GLU A 42 10.14 -5.22 -5.38
C GLU A 42 9.03 -5.00 -4.37
N LEU A 43 7.82 -4.77 -4.84
CA LEU A 43 6.67 -4.53 -4.00
C LEU A 43 5.57 -5.49 -4.41
N PRO A 44 5.02 -6.26 -3.48
CA PRO A 44 3.97 -7.22 -3.86
C PRO A 44 2.72 -6.51 -4.36
N SER A 45 2.17 -7.00 -5.44
CA SER A 45 0.97 -6.43 -6.02
C SER A 45 0.08 -7.54 -6.55
N VAL A 46 -1.16 -7.18 -6.81
CA VAL A 46 -2.17 -8.11 -7.27
C VAL A 46 -2.84 -7.51 -8.49
N LYS A 47 -3.04 -8.32 -9.51
CA LYS A 47 -3.81 -7.90 -10.67
C LYS A 47 -5.21 -8.47 -10.57
N VAL A 48 -6.19 -7.58 -10.58
CA VAL A 48 -7.59 -7.98 -10.60
C VAL A 48 -8.14 -7.49 -11.93
N GLY A 49 -8.17 -8.38 -12.91
CA GLY A 49 -8.46 -7.96 -14.25
C GLY A 49 -7.36 -7.03 -14.73
N ARG A 50 -7.73 -5.80 -15.07
CA ARG A 50 -6.76 -4.80 -15.49
C ARG A 50 -6.32 -3.91 -14.34
N ALA A 51 -6.95 -4.09 -13.19
CA ALA A 51 -6.69 -3.18 -12.08
C ALA A 51 -5.51 -3.69 -11.26
N LEU A 52 -4.58 -2.78 -10.99
CA LEU A 52 -3.44 -3.08 -10.13
C LEU A 52 -3.84 -2.75 -8.70
N ARG A 53 -3.67 -3.72 -7.82
CA ARG A 53 -4.05 -3.55 -6.42
C ARG A 53 -2.93 -4.03 -5.52
N PHE A 54 -3.00 -3.66 -4.26
CA PHE A 54 -1.99 -4.02 -3.27
C PHE A 54 -2.67 -4.59 -2.05
N ASP A 55 -2.29 -5.79 -1.67
CA ASP A 55 -2.88 -6.48 -0.53
C ASP A 55 -2.27 -5.93 0.75
N VAL A 56 -3.13 -5.42 1.63
CA VAL A 56 -2.67 -4.84 2.89
C VAL A 56 -1.84 -5.84 3.68
N LEU A 57 -2.26 -7.09 3.71
CA LEU A 57 -1.52 -8.10 4.47
C LEU A 57 -0.14 -8.33 3.89
N ALA A 58 -0.05 -8.33 2.56
CA ALA A 58 1.25 -8.49 1.91
C ALA A 58 2.13 -7.29 2.14
N LEU A 59 1.54 -6.09 2.15
CA LEU A 59 2.30 -4.88 2.41
C LEU A 59 2.83 -4.87 3.84
N ARG A 60 2.02 -5.33 4.78
CA ARG A 60 2.47 -5.38 6.17
C ARG A 60 3.65 -6.33 6.32
N ARG A 61 3.59 -7.46 5.64
CA ARG A 61 4.70 -8.41 5.65
C ARG A 61 5.94 -7.80 5.01
N PHE A 62 5.72 -7.10 3.89
CA PHE A 62 6.82 -6.42 3.20
C PHE A 62 7.49 -5.43 4.14
N ILE A 63 6.71 -4.64 4.87
CA ILE A 63 7.25 -3.67 5.80
C ILE A 63 8.09 -4.37 6.87
N ASP A 64 7.55 -5.45 7.41
CA ASP A 64 8.26 -6.19 8.45
C ASP A 64 9.59 -6.73 7.94
N GLU A 65 9.58 -7.23 6.72
CA GLU A 65 10.78 -7.82 6.13
C GLU A 65 11.84 -6.79 5.78
N HIS A 66 11.42 -5.55 5.60
CA HIS A 66 12.34 -4.48 5.22
C HIS A 66 12.61 -3.53 6.37
N THR A 67 12.21 -3.90 7.55
CA THR A 67 12.45 -3.07 8.72
C THR A 67 13.88 -3.27 9.17
N ILE A 68 14.59 -2.16 9.31
CA ILE A 68 15.97 -2.18 9.77
C ILE A 68 15.95 -1.90 11.27
N GLU A 69 16.39 -2.86 12.04
CA GLU A 69 16.41 -2.69 13.47
C GLU A 69 17.63 -1.91 13.88
N THR A 70 17.42 -0.99 14.80
CA THR A 70 18.49 -0.20 15.33
C THR A 70 18.94 -0.81 16.63
N ILE A 71 20.22 -1.03 16.74
CA ILE A 71 20.81 -1.57 17.96
C ILE A 71 21.57 -0.46 18.63
N ASP A 72 21.17 -0.12 19.81
CA ASP A 72 21.83 0.95 20.54
C ASP A 72 22.44 0.46 21.81
#